data_46965ac88af67b7b014e4ca139884de6
#
_entry.id   46965ac88af67b7b014e4ca139884de6
#
_cell.length_a   1.000
_cell.length_b   1.000
_cell.length_c   1.000
_cell.angle_alpha   90.00
_cell.angle_beta   90.00
_cell.angle_gamma   90.00
#
_symmetry.space_group_name_H-M   'P 1'
#
loop_
_entity.id
_entity.type
_entity.pdbx_description
1 polymer ?
#
loop_
_entity_poly.entity_id
_entity_poly.type
_entity_poly.pdbx_seq_one_letter_code
_entity_poly.pdbx_strand_id
1 'polypeptide(L)'
;MAVKSLKKYTDFIVAETVKLLAIDSPTGYTEEAATFVLQEFKELGCKAELTGKGGVLVCLGGKDKKNGLLLEAHTDTLGGMVATIKDNGRLQITPLGGLNPNNAETENVHIITKFSGAYEGTFQLNNASIHVNGDYNDTKRSFDKMEVVIDEDVHSKEDTEKLGISVGDIVCFEPNTRVTKSGYIKSRFLDDKLIVGILLGYAKYLKDNKITPERSVYVHVTVYEEVGHGGCASVPEGCTEAISVDMGCAGDGLTCTERQVSICAKDSGGPYSYPVVKGLIAAARAAKADYAVDVYPH
;
A
#
# COMPACT_ATOMS: atom_id res chain seq x y z
N MET A 1 25.78 -2.58 16.25
CA MET A 1 26.13 -1.39 15.44
C MET A 1 25.60 -0.15 16.11
N ALA A 2 26.33 0.96 16.07
CA ALA A 2 25.86 2.19 16.73
C ALA A 2 24.66 2.78 15.96
N VAL A 3 23.67 3.30 16.68
CA VAL A 3 22.44 3.91 16.14
C VAL A 3 22.72 4.97 15.05
N LYS A 4 23.88 5.67 15.14
CA LYS A 4 24.31 6.64 14.11
C LYS A 4 24.55 6.02 12.72
N SER A 5 24.83 4.72 12.61
CA SER A 5 25.09 4.06 11.32
C SER A 5 23.84 3.74 10.53
N LEU A 6 22.67 3.71 11.15
CA LEU A 6 21.39 3.38 10.51
C LEU A 6 20.64 4.61 9.98
N LYS A 7 20.93 5.81 10.50
CA LYS A 7 20.20 7.03 10.12
C LYS A 7 20.14 7.27 8.61
N LYS A 8 21.26 7.07 7.89
CA LYS A 8 21.28 7.25 6.43
C LYS A 8 20.32 6.33 5.69
N TYR A 9 20.06 5.12 6.23
CA TYR A 9 19.10 4.18 5.65
C TYR A 9 17.68 4.58 5.98
N THR A 10 17.43 5.03 7.21
CA THR A 10 16.11 5.59 7.59
C THR A 10 15.78 6.82 6.74
N ASP A 11 16.74 7.75 6.55
CA ASP A 11 16.53 8.93 5.70
C ASP A 11 16.23 8.52 4.24
N PHE A 12 16.91 7.51 3.72
CA PHE A 12 16.65 6.95 2.39
C PHE A 12 15.26 6.32 2.32
N ILE A 13 14.90 5.46 3.29
CA ILE A 13 13.58 4.82 3.39
C ILE A 13 12.47 5.88 3.34
N VAL A 14 12.58 6.93 4.18
CA VAL A 14 11.59 8.00 4.22
C VAL A 14 11.48 8.69 2.86
N ALA A 15 12.61 8.99 2.22
CA ALA A 15 12.62 9.67 0.93
C ALA A 15 11.96 8.82 -0.16
N GLU A 16 12.29 7.53 -0.25
CA GLU A 16 11.69 6.63 -1.26
C GLU A 16 10.21 6.36 -0.99
N THR A 17 9.84 6.20 0.29
CA THR A 17 8.42 6.06 0.68
C THR A 17 7.60 7.27 0.26
N VAL A 18 8.10 8.49 0.49
CA VAL A 18 7.38 9.73 0.10
C VAL A 18 7.22 9.82 -1.42
N LYS A 19 8.24 9.45 -2.20
CA LYS A 19 8.14 9.39 -3.67
C LYS A 19 7.07 8.38 -4.10
N LEU A 20 7.10 7.17 -3.55
CA LEU A 20 6.16 6.11 -3.89
C LEU A 20 4.72 6.45 -3.48
N LEU A 21 4.53 7.12 -2.33
CA LEU A 21 3.22 7.58 -1.87
C LEU A 21 2.60 8.63 -2.81
N ALA A 22 3.42 9.37 -3.55
CA ALA A 22 2.95 10.36 -4.53
C ALA A 22 2.50 9.76 -5.85
N ILE A 23 2.69 8.46 -6.06
CA ILE A 23 2.27 7.74 -7.27
C ILE A 23 0.94 7.03 -6.98
N ASP A 24 -0.09 7.35 -7.72
CA ASP A 24 -1.39 6.67 -7.64
C ASP A 24 -1.28 5.21 -8.05
N SER A 25 -1.80 4.31 -7.23
CA SER A 25 -1.73 2.87 -7.51
C SER A 25 -2.90 2.05 -6.93
N PRO A 26 -4.16 2.45 -7.08
CA PRO A 26 -5.26 1.55 -6.71
C PRO A 26 -5.13 0.21 -7.42
N THR A 27 -5.60 -0.86 -6.77
CA THR A 27 -5.55 -2.21 -7.34
C THR A 27 -6.10 -2.22 -8.77
N GLY A 28 -5.29 -2.73 -9.71
CA GLY A 28 -5.59 -2.73 -11.14
C GLY A 28 -5.03 -1.53 -11.92
N TYR A 29 -4.54 -0.48 -11.24
CA TYR A 29 -3.86 0.68 -11.83
C TYR A 29 -2.50 0.90 -11.16
N THR A 30 -1.57 -0.03 -11.34
CA THR A 30 -0.33 -0.11 -10.55
C THR A 30 0.95 -0.01 -11.37
N GLU A 31 0.86 0.15 -12.70
CA GLU A 31 2.01 0.07 -13.61
C GLU A 31 3.09 1.11 -13.29
N GLU A 32 2.71 2.35 -13.00
CA GLU A 32 3.65 3.43 -12.68
C GLU A 32 4.38 3.15 -11.37
N ALA A 33 3.66 2.76 -10.33
CA ALA A 33 4.25 2.41 -9.04
C ALA A 33 5.17 1.18 -9.13
N ALA A 34 4.75 0.14 -9.84
CA ALA A 34 5.59 -1.04 -10.08
C ALA A 34 6.86 -0.69 -10.90
N THR A 35 6.73 0.18 -11.90
CA THR A 35 7.87 0.66 -12.68
C THR A 35 8.84 1.46 -11.83
N PHE A 36 8.35 2.35 -10.98
CA PHE A 36 9.17 3.08 -10.01
C PHE A 36 9.96 2.11 -9.11
N VAL A 37 9.27 1.16 -8.48
CA VAL A 37 9.89 0.16 -7.59
C VAL A 37 10.96 -0.67 -8.34
N LEU A 38 10.64 -1.10 -9.56
CA LEU A 38 11.59 -1.83 -10.41
C LEU A 38 12.87 -1.04 -10.67
N GLN A 39 12.73 0.25 -10.99
CA GLN A 39 13.88 1.13 -11.26
C GLN A 39 14.73 1.36 -10.01
N GLU A 40 14.13 1.66 -8.87
CA GLU A 40 14.85 1.87 -7.61
C GLU A 40 15.69 0.64 -7.23
N PHE A 41 15.12 -0.58 -7.34
CA PHE A 41 15.91 -1.80 -7.10
C PHE A 41 17.03 -2.00 -8.12
N LYS A 42 16.80 -1.67 -9.39
CA LYS A 42 17.87 -1.74 -10.43
C LYS A 42 18.99 -0.73 -10.17
N GLU A 43 18.68 0.49 -9.74
CA GLU A 43 19.68 1.51 -9.36
C GLU A 43 20.50 1.08 -8.14
N LEU A 44 19.92 0.33 -7.24
CA LEU A 44 20.64 -0.34 -6.16
C LEU A 44 21.54 -1.51 -6.66
N GLY A 45 21.46 -1.87 -7.95
CA GLY A 45 22.22 -2.95 -8.56
C GLY A 45 21.65 -4.34 -8.32
N CYS A 46 20.39 -4.43 -7.91
CA CYS A 46 19.68 -5.69 -7.76
C CYS A 46 19.22 -6.24 -9.11
N LYS A 47 19.15 -7.56 -9.24
CA LYS A 47 18.43 -8.19 -10.34
C LYS A 47 16.94 -8.12 -10.04
N ALA A 48 16.23 -7.32 -10.81
CA ALA A 48 14.80 -7.09 -10.65
C ALA A 48 14.07 -7.19 -12.00
N GLU A 49 12.85 -7.74 -11.98
CA GLU A 49 11.99 -7.93 -13.15
C GLU A 49 10.52 -7.78 -12.80
N LEU A 50 9.70 -7.41 -13.78
CA LEU A 50 8.25 -7.44 -13.62
C LEU A 50 7.75 -8.89 -13.69
N THR A 51 6.80 -9.21 -12.82
CA THR A 51 6.10 -10.51 -12.85
C THR A 51 4.97 -10.50 -13.88
N GLY A 52 4.45 -11.66 -14.25
CA GLY A 52 3.31 -11.77 -15.14
C GLY A 52 2.02 -11.09 -14.63
N LYS A 53 1.91 -10.82 -13.33
CA LYS A 53 0.81 -10.07 -12.70
C LYS A 53 1.06 -8.57 -12.61
N GLY A 54 2.24 -8.09 -13.00
CA GLY A 54 2.60 -6.68 -12.93
C GLY A 54 3.32 -6.26 -11.63
N GLY A 55 3.55 -7.18 -10.70
CA GLY A 55 4.38 -6.93 -9.52
C GLY A 55 5.87 -6.96 -9.85
N VAL A 56 6.73 -6.74 -8.85
CA VAL A 56 8.19 -6.70 -9.01
C VAL A 56 8.84 -7.82 -8.21
N LEU A 57 9.58 -8.69 -8.89
CA LEU A 57 10.38 -9.73 -8.25
C LEU A 57 11.86 -9.33 -8.27
N VAL A 58 12.50 -9.36 -7.10
CA VAL A 58 13.88 -8.91 -6.89
C VAL A 58 14.72 -10.01 -6.24
N CYS A 59 15.92 -10.23 -6.73
CA CYS A 59 16.90 -11.09 -6.09
C CYS A 59 17.96 -10.23 -5.37
N LEU A 60 17.99 -10.30 -4.03
CA LEU A 60 18.99 -9.64 -3.20
C LEU A 60 20.29 -10.45 -3.05
N GLY A 61 20.31 -11.67 -3.61
CA GLY A 61 21.45 -12.60 -3.52
C GLY A 61 21.38 -13.51 -2.31
N GLY A 62 22.44 -14.28 -2.11
CA GLY A 62 22.58 -15.23 -1.01
C GLY A 62 23.50 -16.39 -1.38
N LYS A 63 24.03 -17.10 -0.36
CA LYS A 63 24.94 -18.20 -0.53
C LYS A 63 24.23 -19.52 -0.82
N ASP A 64 23.20 -19.84 -0.03
CA ASP A 64 22.39 -21.05 -0.20
C ASP A 64 21.17 -20.78 -1.09
N LYS A 65 21.19 -21.35 -2.28
CA LYS A 65 20.13 -21.20 -3.29
C LYS A 65 18.98 -22.21 -3.15
N LYS A 66 19.14 -23.19 -2.25
CA LYS A 66 18.13 -24.24 -2.04
C LYS A 66 17.28 -24.00 -0.81
N ASN A 67 17.59 -22.95 -0.06
CA ASN A 67 16.87 -22.56 1.15
C ASN A 67 16.57 -21.06 1.09
N GLY A 68 15.83 -20.65 0.07
CA GLY A 68 15.50 -19.25 -0.17
C GLY A 68 14.43 -18.71 0.79
N LEU A 69 14.52 -17.42 1.08
CA LEU A 69 13.53 -16.64 1.80
C LEU A 69 12.90 -15.65 0.85
N LEU A 70 11.58 -15.64 0.77
CA LEU A 70 10.80 -14.62 0.06
C LEU A 70 10.25 -13.61 1.09
N LEU A 71 10.49 -12.33 0.86
CA LEU A 71 9.88 -11.23 1.58
C LEU A 71 8.83 -10.62 0.65
N GLU A 72 7.59 -10.58 1.08
CA GLU A 72 6.48 -10.05 0.31
C GLU A 72 5.97 -8.75 0.94
N ALA A 73 5.72 -7.76 0.11
CA ALA A 73 5.06 -6.49 0.39
C ALA A 73 4.16 -6.15 -0.79
N HIS A 74 3.35 -5.11 -0.70
CA HIS A 74 2.55 -4.68 -1.84
C HIS A 74 2.63 -3.19 -2.11
N THR A 75 2.30 -2.79 -3.34
CA THR A 75 2.28 -1.39 -3.75
C THR A 75 0.93 -0.94 -4.28
N ASP A 76 -0.01 -1.88 -4.48
CA ASP A 76 -1.39 -1.52 -4.75
C ASP A 76 -2.05 -0.93 -3.49
N THR A 77 -3.02 -0.07 -3.71
CA THR A 77 -3.69 0.67 -2.64
C THR A 77 -5.19 0.54 -2.77
N LEU A 78 -5.88 0.87 -1.70
CA LEU A 78 -7.31 1.13 -1.74
C LEU A 78 -7.63 2.27 -2.72
N GLY A 79 -8.82 2.21 -3.31
CA GLY A 79 -9.29 3.24 -4.24
C GLY A 79 -10.75 3.05 -4.59
N GLY A 80 -11.16 3.61 -5.72
CA GLY A 80 -12.49 3.45 -6.26
C GLY A 80 -12.48 3.25 -7.77
N MET A 81 -13.61 2.83 -8.29
CA MET A 81 -13.87 2.72 -9.73
C MET A 81 -15.24 3.34 -10.03
N VAL A 82 -15.32 4.10 -11.10
CA VAL A 82 -16.59 4.69 -11.56
C VAL A 82 -17.57 3.57 -11.91
N ALA A 83 -18.63 3.46 -11.13
CA ALA A 83 -19.71 2.49 -11.34
C ALA A 83 -20.86 3.06 -12.18
N THR A 84 -21.16 4.35 -12.00
CA THR A 84 -22.24 5.03 -12.73
C THR A 84 -21.97 6.53 -12.81
N ILE A 85 -22.25 7.13 -13.94
CA ILE A 85 -22.36 8.58 -14.08
C ILE A 85 -23.83 8.94 -13.87
N LYS A 86 -24.09 9.80 -12.87
CA LYS A 86 -25.44 10.23 -12.51
C LYS A 86 -25.98 11.29 -13.49
N ASP A 87 -27.29 11.49 -13.52
CA ASP A 87 -27.94 12.48 -14.41
C ASP A 87 -27.42 13.91 -14.17
N ASN A 88 -26.96 14.22 -12.96
CA ASN A 88 -26.37 15.51 -12.59
C ASN A 88 -24.86 15.62 -12.90
N GLY A 89 -24.28 14.65 -13.59
CA GLY A 89 -22.86 14.60 -13.97
C GLY A 89 -21.92 14.05 -12.90
N ARG A 90 -22.36 13.86 -11.66
CA ARG A 90 -21.52 13.32 -10.56
C ARG A 90 -21.32 11.81 -10.68
N LEU A 91 -20.27 11.29 -10.04
CA LEU A 91 -19.89 9.88 -10.17
C LEU A 91 -20.31 9.08 -8.94
N GLN A 92 -21.02 7.98 -9.17
CA GLN A 92 -21.14 6.89 -8.22
C GLN A 92 -19.94 5.98 -8.39
N ILE A 93 -19.24 5.67 -7.31
CA ILE A 93 -18.10 4.75 -7.34
C ILE A 93 -18.36 3.47 -6.55
N THR A 94 -17.63 2.43 -6.91
CA THR A 94 -17.50 1.19 -6.12
C THR A 94 -16.09 1.12 -5.53
N PRO A 95 -15.90 0.56 -4.31
CA PRO A 95 -14.55 0.47 -3.73
C PRO A 95 -13.68 -0.54 -4.47
N LEU A 96 -12.39 -0.26 -4.50
CA LEU A 96 -11.32 -1.21 -4.78
C LEU A 96 -10.63 -1.52 -3.46
N GLY A 97 -10.64 -2.81 -3.06
CA GLY A 97 -10.21 -3.23 -1.74
C GLY A 97 -11.16 -2.78 -0.61
N GLY A 98 -10.65 -2.73 0.62
CA GLY A 98 -11.41 -2.46 1.84
C GLY A 98 -11.61 -0.97 2.15
N LEU A 99 -11.71 -0.09 1.17
CA LEU A 99 -11.88 1.35 1.40
C LEU A 99 -13.13 1.63 2.25
N ASN A 100 -12.93 2.30 3.39
CA ASN A 100 -14.02 2.70 4.27
C ASN A 100 -14.46 4.13 3.95
N PRO A 101 -15.73 4.36 3.54
CA PRO A 101 -16.20 5.68 3.17
C PRO A 101 -16.19 6.70 4.32
N ASN A 102 -16.23 6.28 5.59
CA ASN A 102 -16.07 7.21 6.72
C ASN A 102 -14.67 7.86 6.76
N ASN A 103 -13.65 7.16 6.28
CA ASN A 103 -12.27 7.66 6.25
C ASN A 103 -11.96 8.43 4.97
N ALA A 104 -12.90 8.48 4.02
CA ALA A 104 -12.71 9.05 2.69
C ALA A 104 -13.62 10.27 2.43
N GLU A 105 -14.56 10.59 3.33
CA GLU A 105 -15.44 11.75 3.20
C GLU A 105 -14.62 13.04 3.16
N THR A 106 -14.90 13.91 2.20
CA THR A 106 -14.22 15.19 1.92
C THR A 106 -12.79 15.09 1.39
N GLU A 107 -12.34 13.91 1.02
CA GLU A 107 -11.01 13.77 0.41
C GLU A 107 -11.03 14.15 -1.06
N ASN A 108 -9.94 14.76 -1.49
CA ASN A 108 -9.67 14.99 -2.90
C ASN A 108 -9.39 13.65 -3.60
N VAL A 109 -9.77 13.58 -4.86
CA VAL A 109 -9.54 12.40 -5.70
C VAL A 109 -9.04 12.80 -7.09
N HIS A 110 -8.28 11.89 -7.70
CA HIS A 110 -7.97 11.94 -9.13
C HIS A 110 -8.82 10.91 -9.85
N ILE A 111 -9.52 11.33 -10.89
CA ILE A 111 -10.32 10.47 -11.77
C ILE A 111 -9.46 10.17 -13.00
N ILE A 112 -8.94 8.96 -13.08
CA ILE A 112 -8.04 8.53 -14.16
C ILE A 112 -8.90 7.92 -15.27
N THR A 113 -8.99 8.60 -16.38
CA THR A 113 -9.74 8.12 -17.55
C THR A 113 -8.89 7.18 -18.40
N LYS A 114 -9.54 6.32 -19.16
CA LYS A 114 -8.84 5.38 -20.05
C LYS A 114 -8.06 6.07 -21.18
N PHE A 115 -8.52 7.26 -21.64
CA PHE A 115 -7.98 7.88 -22.86
C PHE A 115 -7.88 9.41 -22.80
N SER A 116 -8.44 10.07 -21.78
CA SER A 116 -8.58 11.54 -21.73
C SER A 116 -7.76 12.19 -20.61
N GLY A 117 -6.81 11.46 -20.00
CA GLY A 117 -6.00 11.97 -18.90
C GLY A 117 -6.72 11.86 -17.55
N ALA A 118 -6.42 12.78 -16.64
CA ALA A 118 -6.93 12.78 -15.29
C ALA A 118 -7.71 14.06 -14.99
N TYR A 119 -8.70 13.96 -14.14
CA TYR A 119 -9.48 15.07 -13.58
C TYR A 119 -9.43 15.04 -12.06
N GLU A 120 -9.62 16.19 -11.44
CA GLU A 120 -9.74 16.30 -9.99
C GLU A 120 -11.20 16.27 -9.56
N GLY A 121 -11.43 15.92 -8.28
CA GLY A 121 -12.77 15.94 -7.69
C GLY A 121 -12.72 15.71 -6.20
N THR A 122 -13.89 15.70 -5.59
CA THR A 122 -14.05 15.51 -4.13
C THR A 122 -15.06 14.40 -3.86
N PHE A 123 -14.71 13.47 -2.99
CA PHE A 123 -15.63 12.42 -2.53
C PHE A 123 -16.43 12.89 -1.34
N GLN A 124 -17.76 12.92 -1.45
CA GLN A 124 -18.64 13.47 -0.42
C GLN A 124 -20.01 12.78 -0.36
N LEU A 125 -20.82 13.10 0.65
CA LEU A 125 -22.23 12.70 0.67
C LEU A 125 -23.00 13.28 -0.53
N ASN A 126 -23.98 12.54 -1.02
CA ASN A 126 -24.90 13.01 -2.07
C ASN A 126 -25.61 14.32 -1.69
N ASN A 127 -25.92 14.51 -0.40
CA ASN A 127 -26.45 15.75 0.17
C ASN A 127 -25.50 16.21 1.29
N ALA A 128 -24.39 16.86 0.89
CA ALA A 128 -23.25 17.13 1.76
C ALA A 128 -23.41 18.37 2.67
N SER A 129 -24.41 19.24 2.44
CA SER A 129 -24.55 20.48 3.22
C SER A 129 -25.37 20.25 4.48
N ILE A 130 -24.76 20.40 5.65
CA ILE A 130 -25.44 20.32 6.95
C ILE A 130 -26.55 21.36 7.11
N HIS A 131 -26.48 22.49 6.39
CA HIS A 131 -27.49 23.55 6.49
C HIS A 131 -28.82 23.19 5.84
N VAL A 132 -28.84 22.22 4.93
CA VAL A 132 -30.05 21.79 4.21
C VAL A 132 -30.35 20.31 4.36
N ASN A 133 -29.42 19.54 4.92
CA ASN A 133 -29.56 18.12 5.19
C ASN A 133 -29.83 17.89 6.69
N GLY A 134 -31.10 17.78 7.06
CA GLY A 134 -31.50 17.53 8.45
C GLY A 134 -31.02 16.22 9.03
N ASP A 135 -30.76 15.24 8.17
CA ASP A 135 -30.28 13.89 8.54
C ASP A 135 -28.77 13.74 8.38
N TYR A 136 -28.02 14.84 8.20
CA TYR A 136 -26.59 14.81 7.90
C TYR A 136 -25.80 13.94 8.90
N ASN A 137 -26.04 14.13 10.20
CA ASN A 137 -25.31 13.41 11.26
C ASN A 137 -25.70 11.93 11.35
N ASP A 138 -26.94 11.59 10.98
CA ASP A 138 -27.48 10.23 11.07
C ASP A 138 -27.34 9.45 9.76
N THR A 139 -26.95 10.12 8.68
CA THR A 139 -26.72 9.48 7.39
C THR A 139 -25.48 8.58 7.48
N LYS A 140 -25.68 7.27 7.34
CA LYS A 140 -24.58 6.31 7.25
C LYS A 140 -23.73 6.61 6.01
N ARG A 141 -22.42 6.75 6.21
CA ARG A 141 -21.47 6.86 5.10
C ARG A 141 -21.32 5.48 4.46
N SER A 142 -21.83 5.36 3.25
CA SER A 142 -21.79 4.17 2.42
C SER A 142 -21.69 4.57 0.96
N PHE A 143 -21.14 3.73 0.11
CA PHE A 143 -20.86 4.10 -1.29
C PHE A 143 -22.14 4.48 -2.06
N ASP A 144 -23.32 3.95 -1.71
CA ASP A 144 -24.61 4.32 -2.28
C ASP A 144 -25.12 5.71 -1.81
N LYS A 145 -24.60 6.23 -0.71
CA LYS A 145 -24.93 7.55 -0.16
C LYS A 145 -23.88 8.62 -0.45
N MET A 146 -22.80 8.24 -1.12
CA MET A 146 -21.69 9.15 -1.43
C MET A 146 -21.45 9.20 -2.93
N GLU A 147 -20.77 10.24 -3.39
CA GLU A 147 -20.48 10.49 -4.79
C GLU A 147 -19.18 11.27 -4.93
N VAL A 148 -18.57 11.23 -6.10
CA VAL A 148 -17.51 12.14 -6.50
C VAL A 148 -18.13 13.33 -7.24
N VAL A 149 -17.84 14.51 -6.75
CA VAL A 149 -18.07 15.78 -7.47
C VAL A 149 -16.81 16.08 -8.26
N ILE A 150 -16.94 16.28 -9.55
CA ILE A 150 -15.82 16.58 -10.45
C ILE A 150 -15.56 18.08 -10.39
N ASP A 151 -14.30 18.51 -10.35
CA ASP A 151 -13.91 19.93 -10.30
C ASP A 151 -13.91 20.56 -11.71
N GLU A 152 -14.97 20.27 -12.48
CA GLU A 152 -15.23 20.78 -13.83
C GLU A 152 -16.67 21.30 -13.93
N ASP A 153 -16.91 22.14 -14.94
CA ASP A 153 -18.24 22.71 -15.19
C ASP A 153 -19.17 21.69 -15.87
N VAL A 154 -19.60 20.70 -15.09
CA VAL A 154 -20.51 19.61 -15.53
C VAL A 154 -21.81 19.66 -14.75
N HIS A 155 -22.94 19.56 -15.46
CA HIS A 155 -24.29 19.61 -14.91
C HIS A 155 -25.16 18.44 -15.37
N SER A 156 -24.65 17.64 -16.29
CA SER A 156 -25.36 16.48 -16.84
C SER A 156 -24.42 15.32 -17.07
N LYS A 157 -24.99 14.14 -17.23
CA LYS A 157 -24.25 12.94 -17.61
C LYS A 157 -23.48 13.16 -18.93
N GLU A 158 -24.11 13.80 -19.88
CA GLU A 158 -23.53 14.10 -21.19
C GLU A 158 -22.30 15.02 -21.09
N ASP A 159 -22.30 15.96 -20.14
CA ASP A 159 -21.15 16.85 -19.94
C ASP A 159 -19.96 16.07 -19.38
N THR A 160 -20.19 15.19 -18.42
CA THR A 160 -19.17 14.31 -17.88
C THR A 160 -18.62 13.34 -18.93
N GLU A 161 -19.49 12.76 -19.75
CA GLU A 161 -19.09 11.88 -20.86
C GLU A 161 -18.25 12.63 -21.93
N LYS A 162 -18.52 13.93 -22.20
CA LYS A 162 -17.69 14.76 -23.08
C LYS A 162 -16.26 14.98 -22.57
N LEU A 163 -16.03 14.94 -21.25
CA LEU A 163 -14.68 14.94 -20.68
C LEU A 163 -13.94 13.62 -20.94
N GLY A 164 -14.64 12.60 -21.42
CA GLY A 164 -14.09 11.26 -21.64
C GLY A 164 -14.12 10.38 -20.40
N ILE A 165 -14.79 10.82 -19.33
CA ILE A 165 -15.01 10.02 -18.12
C ILE A 165 -16.07 8.96 -18.43
N SER A 166 -15.80 7.72 -18.01
CA SER A 166 -16.65 6.57 -18.31
C SER A 166 -16.67 5.55 -17.17
N VAL A 167 -17.66 4.68 -17.19
CA VAL A 167 -17.74 3.54 -16.26
C VAL A 167 -16.47 2.69 -16.37
N GLY A 168 -15.92 2.32 -15.21
CA GLY A 168 -14.66 1.57 -15.10
C GLY A 168 -13.40 2.45 -15.11
N ASP A 169 -13.53 3.78 -15.09
CA ASP A 169 -12.41 4.68 -14.82
C ASP A 169 -12.02 4.60 -13.33
N ILE A 170 -10.74 4.81 -13.05
CA ILE A 170 -10.17 4.66 -11.71
C ILE A 170 -10.33 5.95 -10.91
N VAL A 171 -10.60 5.83 -9.62
CA VAL A 171 -10.65 6.95 -8.69
C VAL A 171 -9.60 6.74 -7.60
N CYS A 172 -8.57 7.57 -7.64
CA CYS A 172 -7.46 7.57 -6.70
C CYS A 172 -7.71 8.61 -5.62
N PHE A 173 -7.51 8.26 -4.36
CA PHE A 173 -7.63 9.20 -3.23
C PHE A 173 -6.26 9.80 -2.93
N GLU A 174 -6.21 11.11 -2.68
CA GLU A 174 -4.96 11.76 -2.29
C GLU A 174 -4.36 11.13 -1.03
N PRO A 175 -3.04 10.86 -1.01
CA PRO A 175 -2.38 10.23 0.14
C PRO A 175 -2.23 11.18 1.33
N ASN A 176 -2.32 12.49 1.13
CA ASN A 176 -2.14 13.52 2.16
C ASN A 176 -0.81 13.38 2.94
N THR A 177 0.25 13.01 2.24
CA THR A 177 1.55 12.67 2.84
C THR A 177 2.20 13.86 3.55
N ARG A 178 2.60 13.66 4.79
CA ARG A 178 3.35 14.64 5.60
C ARG A 178 4.43 13.97 6.42
N VAL A 179 5.63 14.53 6.40
CA VAL A 179 6.71 14.16 7.33
C VAL A 179 6.84 15.30 8.35
N THR A 180 6.64 15.00 9.63
CA THR A 180 6.70 15.98 10.69
C THR A 180 8.14 16.28 11.11
N LYS A 181 8.37 17.41 11.78
CA LYS A 181 9.68 17.76 12.34
C LYS A 181 10.19 16.77 13.39
N SER A 182 9.27 16.04 14.05
CA SER A 182 9.56 14.99 15.03
C SER A 182 9.83 13.63 14.40
N GLY A 183 9.70 13.50 13.06
CA GLY A 183 10.01 12.27 12.32
C GLY A 183 8.83 11.33 12.06
N TYR A 184 7.60 11.71 12.42
CA TYR A 184 6.42 10.93 12.03
C TYR A 184 6.11 11.10 10.56
N ILE A 185 5.78 10.00 9.89
CA ILE A 185 5.19 9.98 8.56
C ILE A 185 3.68 9.78 8.74
N LYS A 186 2.90 10.69 8.16
CA LYS A 186 1.43 10.61 8.12
C LYS A 186 1.01 10.56 6.66
N SER A 187 0.25 9.55 6.30
CA SER A 187 -0.26 9.39 4.94
C SER A 187 -1.38 8.36 4.92
N ARG A 188 -2.24 8.38 3.90
CA ARG A 188 -2.90 7.18 3.42
C ARG A 188 -1.83 6.28 2.79
N PHE A 189 -2.14 5.00 2.66
CA PHE A 189 -1.33 4.06 1.86
C PHE A 189 0.09 3.83 2.39
N LEU A 190 0.34 4.11 3.71
CA LEU A 190 1.51 3.56 4.40
C LEU A 190 1.48 2.03 4.35
N ASP A 191 0.30 1.48 4.39
CA ASP A 191 -0.10 0.16 3.98
C ASP A 191 -0.14 0.12 2.44
N ASP A 192 0.82 -0.49 1.70
CA ASP A 192 2.02 -1.11 2.28
C ASP A 192 3.29 -0.47 1.67
N LYS A 193 3.12 0.75 1.11
CA LYS A 193 4.21 1.51 0.45
C LYS A 193 5.38 1.85 1.39
N LEU A 194 5.11 1.97 2.71
CA LEU A 194 6.18 2.16 3.68
C LEU A 194 7.09 0.93 3.73
N ILE A 195 6.49 -0.26 3.72
CA ILE A 195 7.28 -1.51 3.76
C ILE A 195 8.08 -1.68 2.47
N VAL A 196 7.53 -1.33 1.32
CA VAL A 196 8.30 -1.31 0.07
C VAL A 196 9.54 -0.40 0.21
N GLY A 197 9.37 0.78 0.80
CA GLY A 197 10.50 1.67 1.14
C GLY A 197 11.50 1.03 2.11
N ILE A 198 11.04 0.29 3.12
CA ILE A 198 11.90 -0.45 4.06
C ILE A 198 12.70 -1.54 3.34
N LEU A 199 12.07 -2.27 2.41
CA LEU A 199 12.75 -3.32 1.62
C LEU A 199 13.80 -2.72 0.67
N LEU A 200 13.54 -1.55 0.08
CA LEU A 200 14.55 -0.77 -0.66
C LEU A 200 15.73 -0.36 0.25
N GLY A 201 15.41 0.13 1.46
CA GLY A 201 16.44 0.45 2.46
C GLY A 201 17.26 -0.76 2.90
N TYR A 202 16.65 -1.93 3.02
CA TYR A 202 17.33 -3.18 3.31
C TYR A 202 18.26 -3.59 2.16
N ALA A 203 17.82 -3.53 0.92
CA ALA A 203 18.65 -3.78 -0.25
C ALA A 203 19.86 -2.84 -0.27
N LYS A 204 19.64 -1.54 -0.03
CA LYS A 204 20.70 -0.55 0.09
C LYS A 204 21.69 -0.87 1.22
N TYR A 205 21.19 -1.30 2.37
CA TYR A 205 22.03 -1.70 3.51
C TYR A 205 22.94 -2.88 3.15
N LEU A 206 22.39 -3.91 2.52
CA LEU A 206 23.19 -5.07 2.06
C LEU A 206 24.27 -4.64 1.08
N LYS A 207 23.93 -3.82 0.08
CA LYS A 207 24.88 -3.31 -0.93
C LYS A 207 25.99 -2.48 -0.30
N ASP A 208 25.65 -1.45 0.48
CA ASP A 208 26.61 -0.51 1.06
C ASP A 208 27.62 -1.21 2.01
N ASN A 209 27.16 -2.24 2.71
CA ASN A 209 27.98 -3.00 3.65
C ASN A 209 28.61 -4.27 3.04
N LYS A 210 28.40 -4.52 1.74
CA LYS A 210 28.89 -5.70 1.02
C LYS A 210 28.50 -7.01 1.70
N ILE A 211 27.27 -7.06 2.23
CA ILE A 211 26.74 -8.24 2.92
C ILE A 211 26.10 -9.17 1.90
N THR A 212 26.52 -10.43 1.90
CA THR A 212 25.83 -11.51 1.19
C THR A 212 25.08 -12.33 2.23
N PRO A 213 23.73 -12.41 2.16
CA PRO A 213 22.95 -13.24 3.08
C PRO A 213 23.37 -14.71 3.04
N GLU A 214 23.19 -15.43 4.16
CA GLU A 214 23.55 -16.86 4.24
C GLU A 214 22.62 -17.72 3.36
N ARG A 215 21.36 -17.34 3.26
CA ARG A 215 20.36 -17.94 2.35
C ARG A 215 19.98 -16.94 1.26
N SER A 216 19.54 -17.42 0.10
CA SER A 216 19.03 -16.53 -0.94
C SER A 216 17.83 -15.76 -0.43
N VAL A 217 17.83 -14.43 -0.62
CA VAL A 217 16.73 -13.55 -0.25
C VAL A 217 16.15 -12.94 -1.50
N TYR A 218 14.86 -13.05 -1.61
CA TYR A 218 14.06 -12.43 -2.67
C TYR A 218 13.08 -11.45 -2.06
N VAL A 219 12.72 -10.42 -2.82
CA VAL A 219 11.62 -9.50 -2.50
C VAL A 219 10.59 -9.62 -3.61
N HIS A 220 9.35 -9.77 -3.26
CA HIS A 220 8.23 -9.71 -4.19
C HIS A 220 7.30 -8.57 -3.77
N VAL A 221 7.27 -7.52 -4.58
CA VAL A 221 6.31 -6.42 -4.39
C VAL A 221 5.10 -6.71 -5.25
N THR A 222 3.99 -7.08 -4.62
CA THR A 222 2.75 -7.50 -5.28
C THR A 222 1.86 -6.32 -5.63
N VAL A 223 0.80 -6.55 -6.42
CA VAL A 223 -0.09 -5.50 -6.95
C VAL A 223 -1.59 -5.83 -6.88
N TYR A 224 -1.97 -6.89 -6.18
CA TYR A 224 -3.36 -7.32 -5.96
C TYR A 224 -3.57 -7.82 -4.52
N GLU A 225 -2.80 -7.29 -3.56
CA GLU A 225 -2.92 -7.69 -2.17
C GLU A 225 -4.27 -7.28 -1.60
N GLU A 226 -4.68 -6.03 -1.79
CA GLU A 226 -5.90 -5.39 -1.28
C GLU A 226 -7.21 -6.09 -1.71
N VAL A 227 -7.12 -6.98 -2.67
CA VAL A 227 -8.23 -7.84 -3.14
C VAL A 227 -7.96 -9.34 -2.94
N GLY A 228 -6.96 -9.68 -2.12
CA GLY A 228 -6.76 -11.01 -1.55
C GLY A 228 -6.03 -12.02 -2.43
N HIS A 229 -5.29 -11.60 -3.49
CA HIS A 229 -4.56 -12.54 -4.33
C HIS A 229 -3.19 -12.03 -4.82
N GLY A 230 -2.51 -11.16 -4.04
CA GLY A 230 -1.21 -10.60 -4.37
C GLY A 230 -0.13 -11.68 -4.53
N GLY A 231 0.08 -12.51 -3.52
CA GLY A 231 1.16 -13.49 -3.44
C GLY A 231 0.91 -14.82 -4.18
N CYS A 232 -0.14 -14.95 -4.99
CA CYS A 232 -0.53 -16.24 -5.58
C CYS A 232 0.32 -16.70 -6.78
N ALA A 233 1.39 -15.99 -7.14
CA ALA A 233 2.27 -16.35 -8.24
C ALA A 233 3.71 -15.85 -8.01
N SER A 234 4.64 -16.31 -8.86
CA SER A 234 6.01 -15.78 -8.92
C SER A 234 6.92 -16.13 -7.74
N VAL A 235 6.62 -17.21 -7.00
CA VAL A 235 7.55 -17.75 -5.99
C VAL A 235 8.80 -18.29 -6.68
N PRO A 236 10.01 -17.78 -6.36
CA PRO A 236 11.24 -18.27 -6.98
C PRO A 236 11.53 -19.74 -6.64
N GLU A 237 12.13 -20.46 -7.57
CA GLU A 237 12.61 -21.81 -7.31
C GLU A 237 13.62 -21.83 -6.15
N GLY A 238 13.50 -22.81 -5.27
CA GLY A 238 14.36 -22.97 -4.10
C GLY A 238 13.96 -22.13 -2.89
N CYS A 239 12.89 -21.32 -2.96
CA CYS A 239 12.29 -20.70 -1.77
C CYS A 239 11.63 -21.77 -0.90
N THR A 240 11.93 -21.73 0.39
CA THR A 240 11.38 -22.67 1.40
C THR A 240 10.56 -21.95 2.46
N GLU A 241 10.66 -20.64 2.54
CA GLU A 241 9.90 -19.79 3.45
C GLU A 241 9.49 -18.50 2.74
N ALA A 242 8.29 -18.01 3.08
CA ALA A 242 7.81 -16.68 2.73
C ALA A 242 7.41 -15.95 4.01
N ILE A 243 7.68 -14.66 4.05
CA ILE A 243 7.28 -13.74 5.12
C ILE A 243 6.58 -12.56 4.44
N SER A 244 5.29 -12.42 4.69
CA SER A 244 4.57 -11.17 4.43
C SER A 244 5.06 -10.11 5.41
N VAL A 245 5.49 -8.99 4.87
CA VAL A 245 5.89 -7.81 5.65
C VAL A 245 4.88 -6.74 5.33
N ASP A 246 4.08 -6.40 6.31
CA ASP A 246 2.93 -5.53 6.16
C ASP A 246 2.75 -4.66 7.40
N MET A 247 1.75 -3.78 7.44
CA MET A 247 1.49 -2.92 8.59
C MET A 247 1.11 -3.71 9.83
N GLY A 248 1.45 -3.21 11.02
CA GLY A 248 0.94 -3.68 12.31
C GLY A 248 -0.20 -2.79 12.78
N CYS A 249 -1.36 -3.39 13.08
CA CYS A 249 -2.49 -2.65 13.65
C CYS A 249 -2.22 -2.23 15.09
N ALA A 250 -2.55 -1.00 15.43
CA ALA A 250 -2.58 -0.52 16.82
C ALA A 250 -4.02 -0.23 17.23
N GLY A 251 -4.45 -0.74 18.38
CA GLY A 251 -5.81 -0.56 18.87
C GLY A 251 -6.14 -1.47 20.04
N ASP A 252 -7.36 -1.37 20.55
CA ASP A 252 -7.83 -2.17 21.65
C ASP A 252 -7.79 -3.67 21.33
N GLY A 253 -7.21 -4.46 22.21
CA GLY A 253 -7.04 -5.91 22.03
C GLY A 253 -5.74 -6.32 21.32
N LEU A 254 -4.93 -5.38 20.87
CA LEU A 254 -3.59 -5.61 20.33
C LEU A 254 -2.53 -5.01 21.26
N THR A 255 -1.29 -5.50 21.14
CA THR A 255 -0.22 -5.12 22.07
C THR A 255 0.87 -4.27 21.41
N CYS A 256 0.92 -4.22 20.07
CA CYS A 256 1.91 -3.40 19.38
C CYS A 256 1.55 -1.91 19.40
N THR A 257 2.58 -1.10 19.22
CA THR A 257 2.49 0.34 19.02
C THR A 257 3.25 0.71 17.76
N GLU A 258 3.08 1.95 17.29
CA GLU A 258 3.80 2.47 16.13
C GLU A 258 5.34 2.51 16.30
N ARG A 259 5.86 2.14 17.46
CA ARG A 259 7.29 2.11 17.80
C ARG A 259 7.86 0.70 17.89
N GLN A 260 7.06 -0.30 17.66
CA GLN A 260 7.42 -1.70 17.82
C GLN A 260 7.30 -2.46 16.51
N VAL A 261 8.05 -3.55 16.39
CA VAL A 261 7.82 -4.54 15.34
C VAL A 261 6.64 -5.41 15.79
N SER A 262 5.56 -5.44 15.02
CA SER A 262 4.47 -6.39 15.22
C SER A 262 4.83 -7.73 14.57
N ILE A 263 4.81 -8.80 15.34
CA ILE A 263 4.95 -10.17 14.85
C ILE A 263 3.56 -10.80 14.91
N CYS A 264 2.87 -10.84 13.79
CA CYS A 264 1.55 -11.44 13.70
C CYS A 264 1.64 -12.97 13.81
N ALA A 265 1.01 -13.55 14.83
CA ALA A 265 0.93 -15.00 14.97
C ALA A 265 -0.33 -15.58 14.32
N LYS A 266 -1.37 -14.76 14.12
CA LYS A 266 -2.63 -15.13 13.48
C LYS A 266 -3.35 -13.88 12.98
N ASP A 267 -3.92 -13.98 11.79
CA ASP A 267 -4.88 -13.03 11.23
C ASP A 267 -6.21 -13.70 10.84
N SER A 268 -7.00 -13.05 9.98
CA SER A 268 -8.27 -13.60 9.46
C SER A 268 -8.07 -14.87 8.62
N GLY A 269 -6.93 -15.02 7.95
CA GLY A 269 -6.59 -16.18 7.12
C GLY A 269 -6.18 -17.42 7.92
N GLY A 270 -5.94 -17.27 9.21
CA GLY A 270 -5.58 -18.35 10.13
C GLY A 270 -4.24 -18.16 10.81
N PRO A 271 -3.73 -19.17 11.56
CA PRO A 271 -2.43 -19.08 12.20
C PRO A 271 -1.30 -19.18 11.18
N TYR A 272 -0.27 -18.38 11.39
CA TYR A 272 0.99 -18.48 10.65
C TYR A 272 1.82 -19.68 11.12
N SER A 273 2.83 -20.04 10.34
CA SER A 273 3.74 -21.15 10.68
C SER A 273 4.40 -20.92 12.05
N TYR A 274 4.07 -21.75 13.03
CA TYR A 274 4.60 -21.64 14.39
C TYR A 274 6.14 -21.63 14.46
N PRO A 275 6.88 -22.47 13.70
CA PRO A 275 8.34 -22.40 13.67
C PRO A 275 8.87 -21.05 13.15
N VAL A 276 8.21 -20.45 12.13
CA VAL A 276 8.60 -19.16 11.57
C VAL A 276 8.33 -18.04 12.58
N VAL A 277 7.16 -18.01 13.21
CA VAL A 277 6.83 -17.03 14.28
C VAL A 277 7.84 -17.13 15.42
N LYS A 278 8.18 -18.34 15.87
CA LYS A 278 9.23 -18.57 16.89
C LYS A 278 10.59 -18.04 16.42
N GLY A 279 10.93 -18.23 15.16
CA GLY A 279 12.17 -17.73 14.55
C GLY A 279 12.22 -16.19 14.53
N LEU A 280 11.14 -15.54 14.14
CA LEU A 280 11.01 -14.07 14.16
C LEU A 280 11.18 -13.50 15.57
N ILE A 281 10.54 -14.11 16.58
CA ILE A 281 10.69 -13.71 17.97
C ILE A 281 12.16 -13.88 18.43
N ALA A 282 12.80 -14.98 18.08
CA ALA A 282 14.22 -15.20 18.42
C ALA A 282 15.14 -14.17 17.74
N ALA A 283 14.88 -13.83 16.48
CA ALA A 283 15.60 -12.80 15.74
C ALA A 283 15.41 -11.41 16.37
N ALA A 284 14.18 -11.04 16.74
CA ALA A 284 13.88 -9.77 17.40
C ALA A 284 14.63 -9.64 18.74
N ARG A 285 14.64 -10.70 19.54
CA ARG A 285 15.41 -10.77 20.81
C ARG A 285 16.90 -10.62 20.58
N ALA A 286 17.47 -11.34 19.59
CA ALA A 286 18.88 -11.26 19.26
C ALA A 286 19.28 -9.87 18.77
N ALA A 287 18.42 -9.23 17.99
CA ALA A 287 18.60 -7.86 17.51
C ALA A 287 18.34 -6.80 18.59
N LYS A 288 17.80 -7.17 19.75
CA LYS A 288 17.31 -6.24 20.79
C LYS A 288 16.30 -5.25 20.22
N ALA A 289 15.49 -5.69 19.28
CA ALA A 289 14.37 -4.92 18.74
C ALA A 289 13.24 -4.87 19.77
N ASP A 290 12.57 -3.73 19.84
CA ASP A 290 11.30 -3.63 20.55
C ASP A 290 10.21 -4.28 19.68
N TYR A 291 9.47 -5.25 20.18
CA TYR A 291 8.50 -6.02 19.43
C TYR A 291 7.29 -6.43 20.28
N ALA A 292 6.18 -6.61 19.63
CA ALA A 292 4.98 -7.24 20.16
C ALA A 292 4.64 -8.51 19.36
N VAL A 293 3.88 -9.42 19.98
CA VAL A 293 3.30 -10.57 19.28
C VAL A 293 1.80 -10.41 19.30
N ASP A 294 1.20 -10.29 18.12
CA ASP A 294 -0.21 -9.99 17.96
C ASP A 294 -1.00 -11.15 17.36
N VAL A 295 -2.26 -11.23 17.77
CA VAL A 295 -3.27 -12.15 17.24
C VAL A 295 -4.48 -11.32 16.85
N TYR A 296 -4.74 -11.18 15.57
CA TYR A 296 -5.88 -10.43 15.09
C TYR A 296 -7.16 -11.28 15.20
N PRO A 297 -8.23 -10.74 15.79
CA PRO A 297 -9.47 -11.48 15.97
C PRO A 297 -10.24 -11.69 14.64
N HIS A 298 -10.05 -10.78 13.69
CA HIS A 298 -10.76 -10.74 12.40
C HIS A 298 -9.79 -10.74 11.24
#